data_9ff48660bce6001e79a5ecb40c085421
#
_entry.id   9ff48660bce6001e79a5ecb40c085421
#
_cell.length_a   1.000
_cell.length_b   1.000
_cell.length_c   1.000
_cell.angle_alpha   90.00
_cell.angle_beta   90.00
_cell.angle_gamma   90.00
#
_symmetry.space_group_name_H-M   'P 1'
#
loop_
_entity.id
_entity.type
_entity.pdbx_description
1 polymer ?
#
loop_
_entity_poly.entity_id
_entity_poly.type
_entity_poly.pdbx_seq_one_letter_code
_entity_poly.pdbx_strand_id
1 'polypeptide(L)'
;MKHPIGYLKKESRKTILLLCDDIRLHSGVANIAREIVIGTAHRYNWYNLGAAVKHPDEGKVFDVSGDVNNTLGIKDADVRIEGSTGYGTKETVQKIVKDLAPDIVLFFTDPRYFADIFENIDEVKQGAKVFYLNIWDAPPAPMYNKKYYEACDALLAISKQTLNLNRIVLGESAKDKELEYLPHGINQDTFKPINDEKKIKDMKKQLFEGKEIDFVVFWNSRNIQRKVPGTVMLAYKQFCDLIGKEAAKRCALILHTQPVNKTGTDLTAVREALCSEEQYNVFFSGTKVNQDQLNLLYNIADVTMLISSNEGWGLSITESMMAGTPIIANVTGGMQDQMRFVDEEGKWIDFDEEFQSNHKARYTEHGDWAKPVFPSNISLVGSV
;
A
#
# COMPACT_ATOMS: atom_id res chain seq x y z
N MET A 1 12.35 -30.96 -8.06
CA MET A 1 12.10 -29.50 -8.05
C MET A 1 13.05 -28.88 -7.05
N LYS A 2 13.67 -27.74 -7.37
CA LYS A 2 14.48 -27.01 -6.36
C LYS A 2 13.50 -26.24 -5.45
N HIS A 3 13.61 -26.44 -4.14
CA HIS A 3 12.83 -25.66 -3.19
C HIS A 3 13.21 -24.18 -3.21
N PRO A 4 12.30 -23.26 -2.83
CA PRO A 4 12.61 -21.85 -2.64
C PRO A 4 13.80 -21.67 -1.66
N ILE A 5 14.53 -20.57 -1.82
CA ILE A 5 15.65 -20.24 -0.92
C ILE A 5 15.14 -20.09 0.52
N GLY A 6 15.80 -20.76 1.47
CA GLY A 6 15.41 -20.73 2.88
C GLY A 6 14.20 -21.61 3.21
N TYR A 7 13.83 -22.57 2.34
CA TYR A 7 12.77 -23.53 2.63
C TYR A 7 13.05 -24.31 3.92
N LEU A 8 12.02 -24.40 4.75
CA LEU A 8 11.98 -25.24 5.95
C LEU A 8 10.83 -26.24 5.81
N LYS A 9 10.99 -27.44 6.37
CA LYS A 9 9.89 -28.41 6.49
C LYS A 9 8.81 -27.83 7.41
N LYS A 10 7.54 -28.16 7.17
CA LYS A 10 6.38 -27.66 7.92
C LYS A 10 6.58 -27.73 9.44
N GLU A 11 7.09 -28.85 9.94
CA GLU A 11 7.26 -29.11 11.38
C GLU A 11 8.35 -28.24 12.02
N SER A 12 9.25 -27.69 11.21
CA SER A 12 10.35 -26.80 11.66
C SER A 12 10.01 -25.31 11.51
N ARG A 13 8.85 -24.98 10.96
CA ARG A 13 8.43 -23.59 10.74
C ARG A 13 7.83 -23.02 12.01
N LYS A 14 8.13 -21.74 12.25
CA LYS A 14 7.39 -20.92 13.22
C LYS A 14 5.98 -20.69 12.72
N THR A 15 5.01 -20.70 13.65
CA THR A 15 3.61 -20.41 13.34
C THR A 15 3.30 -18.95 13.67
N ILE A 16 2.72 -18.23 12.71
CA ILE A 16 2.34 -16.84 12.84
C ILE A 16 0.82 -16.71 12.76
N LEU A 17 0.23 -16.13 13.81
CA LEU A 17 -1.15 -15.64 13.80
C LEU A 17 -1.15 -14.20 13.28
N LEU A 18 -1.73 -13.98 12.11
CA LEU A 18 -1.82 -12.68 11.46
C LEU A 18 -3.20 -12.06 11.68
N LEU A 19 -3.26 -10.91 12.33
CA LEU A 19 -4.46 -10.11 12.59
C LEU A 19 -4.48 -8.92 11.64
N CYS A 20 -5.26 -9.01 10.55
CA CYS A 20 -5.39 -7.96 9.53
C CYS A 20 -6.67 -8.18 8.72
N ASP A 21 -6.84 -7.44 7.62
CA ASP A 21 -7.88 -7.73 6.63
C ASP A 21 -7.77 -9.18 6.13
N ASP A 22 -8.90 -9.79 5.80
CA ASP A 22 -8.89 -11.10 5.14
C ASP A 22 -8.03 -11.02 3.86
N ILE A 23 -6.99 -11.84 3.78
CA ILE A 23 -6.03 -11.82 2.68
C ILE A 23 -6.64 -12.15 1.31
N ARG A 24 -7.89 -12.61 1.25
CA ARG A 24 -8.67 -12.83 0.02
C ARG A 24 -9.34 -11.56 -0.50
N LEU A 25 -9.44 -10.50 0.33
CA LEU A 25 -10.07 -9.23 -0.05
C LEU A 25 -9.19 -8.37 -0.96
N HIS A 26 -9.83 -7.35 -1.54
CA HIS A 26 -9.18 -6.36 -2.39
C HIS A 26 -8.97 -5.04 -1.63
N SER A 27 -8.10 -5.04 -0.64
CA SER A 27 -7.62 -3.83 0.05
C SER A 27 -6.10 -3.75 -0.03
N GLY A 28 -5.52 -2.57 0.24
CA GLY A 28 -4.07 -2.42 0.29
C GLY A 28 -3.43 -3.32 1.36
N VAL A 29 -4.04 -3.39 2.55
CA VAL A 29 -3.59 -4.26 3.64
C VAL A 29 -3.69 -5.73 3.24
N ALA A 30 -4.86 -6.18 2.73
CA ALA A 30 -5.06 -7.56 2.29
C ALA A 30 -4.08 -7.99 1.19
N ASN A 31 -3.85 -7.11 0.20
CA ASN A 31 -2.91 -7.40 -0.89
C ASN A 31 -1.49 -7.61 -0.37
N ILE A 32 -0.98 -6.71 0.48
CA ILE A 32 0.36 -6.84 1.06
C ILE A 32 0.45 -8.03 2.01
N ALA A 33 -0.55 -8.24 2.86
CA ALA A 33 -0.61 -9.40 3.75
C ALA A 33 -0.55 -10.71 2.94
N ARG A 34 -1.30 -10.80 1.85
CA ARG A 34 -1.28 -11.95 0.93
C ARG A 34 0.11 -12.18 0.33
N GLU A 35 0.77 -11.13 -0.17
CA GLU A 35 2.12 -11.24 -0.74
C GLU A 35 3.14 -11.70 0.32
N ILE A 36 3.05 -11.19 1.56
CA ILE A 36 3.89 -11.63 2.68
C ILE A 36 3.64 -13.11 2.99
N VAL A 37 2.38 -13.52 3.14
CA VAL A 37 1.99 -14.91 3.45
C VAL A 37 2.47 -15.86 2.35
N ILE A 38 2.12 -15.59 1.09
CA ILE A 38 2.53 -16.44 -0.04
C ILE A 38 4.05 -16.45 -0.17
N GLY A 39 4.71 -15.28 -0.17
CA GLY A 39 6.14 -15.18 -0.34
C GLY A 39 6.97 -15.85 0.75
N THR A 40 6.37 -16.14 1.91
CA THR A 40 7.07 -16.70 3.08
C THR A 40 6.49 -18.02 3.61
N ALA A 41 5.44 -18.58 3.00
CA ALA A 41 4.81 -19.83 3.42
C ALA A 41 5.74 -21.05 3.33
N HIS A 42 6.87 -20.95 2.62
CA HIS A 42 7.93 -21.95 2.61
C HIS A 42 8.86 -21.89 3.84
N ARG A 43 8.68 -20.88 4.72
CA ARG A 43 9.48 -20.63 5.94
C ARG A 43 8.64 -20.54 7.20
N TYR A 44 7.34 -20.17 7.08
CA TYR A 44 6.42 -20.00 8.20
C TYR A 44 5.10 -20.71 7.93
N ASN A 45 4.45 -21.15 8.98
CA ASN A 45 3.04 -21.57 8.96
C ASN A 45 2.18 -20.35 9.28
N TRP A 46 1.09 -20.14 8.55
CA TRP A 46 0.28 -18.94 8.67
C TRP A 46 -1.16 -19.23 9.07
N TYR A 47 -1.67 -18.46 10.01
CA TYR A 47 -3.09 -18.41 10.33
C TYR A 47 -3.54 -16.96 10.30
N ASN A 48 -4.42 -16.59 9.38
CA ASN A 48 -4.97 -15.25 9.27
C ASN A 48 -6.36 -15.19 9.92
N LEU A 49 -6.51 -14.39 10.98
CA LEU A 49 -7.82 -13.93 11.41
C LEU A 49 -8.19 -12.76 10.48
N GLY A 50 -8.94 -13.10 9.44
CA GLY A 50 -9.21 -12.25 8.30
C GLY A 50 -10.41 -11.34 8.51
N ALA A 51 -10.15 -10.05 8.74
CA ALA A 51 -11.17 -9.05 9.03
C ALA A 51 -11.90 -8.55 7.79
N ALA A 52 -13.20 -8.29 7.94
CA ALA A 52 -14.01 -7.49 7.04
C ALA A 52 -15.05 -6.68 7.84
N VAL A 53 -15.59 -5.60 7.25
CA VAL A 53 -16.64 -4.77 7.90
C VAL A 53 -17.87 -5.61 8.27
N LYS A 54 -18.26 -6.52 7.39
CA LYS A 54 -19.26 -7.58 7.62
C LYS A 54 -18.82 -8.81 6.85
N HIS A 55 -18.29 -9.79 7.58
CA HIS A 55 -17.70 -10.95 6.93
C HIS A 55 -18.77 -11.98 6.55
N PRO A 56 -18.87 -12.39 5.27
CA PRO A 56 -19.88 -13.38 4.83
C PRO A 56 -19.63 -14.77 5.41
N ASP A 57 -18.39 -15.08 5.75
CA ASP A 57 -17.95 -16.38 6.26
C ASP A 57 -17.41 -16.29 7.70
N GLU A 58 -18.05 -15.48 8.54
CA GLU A 58 -17.64 -15.31 9.93
C GLU A 58 -17.54 -16.66 10.67
N GLY A 59 -16.39 -16.87 11.34
CA GLY A 59 -16.08 -18.08 12.10
C GLY A 59 -15.77 -19.32 11.27
N LYS A 60 -15.82 -19.24 9.93
CA LYS A 60 -15.41 -20.35 9.06
C LYS A 60 -13.92 -20.31 8.82
N VAL A 61 -13.29 -21.48 8.93
CA VAL A 61 -11.86 -21.67 8.62
C VAL A 61 -11.69 -22.29 7.24
N PHE A 62 -10.87 -21.63 6.42
CA PHE A 62 -10.49 -22.09 5.08
C PHE A 62 -9.03 -22.48 5.05
N ASP A 63 -8.75 -23.69 4.57
CA ASP A 63 -7.39 -24.12 4.26
C ASP A 63 -7.07 -23.77 2.80
N VAL A 64 -6.15 -22.84 2.60
CA VAL A 64 -5.67 -22.39 1.28
C VAL A 64 -4.27 -22.91 0.95
N SER A 65 -3.76 -23.86 1.73
CA SER A 65 -2.42 -24.45 1.56
C SER A 65 -2.21 -25.05 0.17
N GLY A 66 -3.28 -25.62 -0.44
CA GLY A 66 -3.22 -26.18 -1.78
C GLY A 66 -2.85 -25.15 -2.86
N ASP A 67 -3.48 -23.99 -2.82
CA ASP A 67 -3.21 -22.90 -3.78
C ASP A 67 -1.80 -22.32 -3.59
N VAL A 68 -1.38 -22.17 -2.31
CA VAL A 68 -0.03 -21.71 -1.98
C VAL A 68 1.03 -22.71 -2.41
N ASN A 69 0.78 -24.03 -2.23
CA ASN A 69 1.66 -25.09 -2.71
C ASN A 69 1.87 -25.02 -4.22
N ASN A 70 0.78 -24.82 -4.98
CA ASN A 70 0.84 -24.68 -6.42
C ASN A 70 1.65 -23.45 -6.84
N THR A 71 1.44 -22.31 -6.17
CA THR A 71 2.14 -21.05 -6.45
C THR A 71 3.64 -21.15 -6.17
N LEU A 72 4.04 -21.76 -5.07
CA LEU A 72 5.44 -21.86 -4.65
C LEU A 72 6.17 -23.12 -5.17
N GLY A 73 5.46 -24.08 -5.75
CA GLY A 73 6.04 -25.36 -6.16
C GLY A 73 6.50 -26.23 -4.99
N ILE A 74 5.88 -26.11 -3.81
CA ILE A 74 6.13 -26.92 -2.61
C ILE A 74 4.93 -27.84 -2.33
N LYS A 75 4.97 -28.66 -1.27
CA LYS A 75 3.89 -29.63 -0.97
C LYS A 75 3.36 -29.55 0.45
N ASP A 76 3.96 -28.70 1.28
CA ASP A 76 3.76 -28.70 2.73
C ASP A 76 3.53 -27.31 3.30
N ALA A 77 3.01 -26.36 2.51
CA ALA A 77 2.50 -25.10 3.04
C ALA A 77 1.39 -25.38 4.08
N ASP A 78 1.32 -24.55 5.11
CA ASP A 78 0.20 -24.50 6.06
C ASP A 78 -0.27 -23.06 6.14
N VAL A 79 -1.37 -22.77 5.44
CA VAL A 79 -1.97 -21.44 5.38
C VAL A 79 -3.47 -21.56 5.57
N ARG A 80 -3.97 -21.02 6.68
CA ARG A 80 -5.38 -21.06 7.05
C ARG A 80 -5.92 -19.65 7.27
N ILE A 81 -7.19 -19.44 6.94
CA ILE A 81 -7.89 -18.16 7.07
C ILE A 81 -9.19 -18.40 7.83
N GLU A 82 -9.39 -17.68 8.92
CA GLU A 82 -10.66 -17.62 9.64
C GLU A 82 -11.31 -16.26 9.41
N GLY A 83 -12.53 -16.25 8.88
CA GLY A 83 -13.27 -15.01 8.63
C GLY A 83 -13.78 -14.37 9.92
N SER A 84 -13.59 -13.04 10.05
CA SER A 84 -14.05 -12.27 11.21
C SER A 84 -14.74 -10.96 10.81
N THR A 85 -15.89 -10.67 11.41
CA THR A 85 -16.48 -9.33 11.35
C THR A 85 -15.71 -8.40 12.29
N GLY A 86 -15.10 -7.37 11.73
CA GLY A 86 -14.08 -6.59 12.43
C GLY A 86 -12.80 -7.38 12.69
N TYR A 87 -11.93 -6.87 13.53
CA TYR A 87 -10.58 -7.43 13.75
C TYR A 87 -10.51 -8.45 14.91
N GLY A 88 -11.66 -9.01 15.29
CA GLY A 88 -11.77 -9.93 16.41
C GLY A 88 -11.90 -9.24 17.76
N THR A 89 -12.35 -9.99 18.77
CA THR A 89 -12.39 -9.57 20.17
C THR A 89 -11.25 -10.22 20.94
N LYS A 90 -10.98 -9.73 22.16
CA LYS A 90 -10.05 -10.35 23.10
C LYS A 90 -10.30 -11.87 23.22
N GLU A 91 -11.55 -12.27 23.45
CA GLU A 91 -11.93 -13.68 23.66
C GLU A 91 -11.67 -14.54 22.42
N THR A 92 -11.99 -14.00 21.24
CA THR A 92 -11.75 -14.70 19.96
C THR A 92 -10.25 -14.94 19.76
N VAL A 93 -9.44 -13.89 19.90
CA VAL A 93 -7.99 -13.99 19.70
C VAL A 93 -7.33 -14.88 20.76
N GLN A 94 -7.74 -14.75 22.03
CA GLN A 94 -7.26 -15.58 23.13
C GLN A 94 -7.55 -17.07 22.89
N LYS A 95 -8.74 -17.39 22.39
CA LYS A 95 -9.12 -18.77 22.01
C LYS A 95 -8.21 -19.28 20.89
N ILE A 96 -8.03 -18.50 19.81
CA ILE A 96 -7.18 -18.91 18.70
C ILE A 96 -5.72 -19.09 19.16
N VAL A 97 -5.19 -18.21 19.99
CA VAL A 97 -3.81 -18.32 20.52
C VAL A 97 -3.68 -19.58 21.36
N LYS A 98 -4.68 -19.91 22.20
CA LYS A 98 -4.69 -21.12 23.00
C LYS A 98 -4.72 -22.40 22.15
N ASP A 99 -5.54 -22.43 21.09
CA ASP A 99 -5.73 -23.61 20.25
C ASP A 99 -4.59 -23.78 19.23
N LEU A 100 -4.03 -22.69 18.73
CA LEU A 100 -2.98 -22.67 17.70
C LEU A 100 -1.59 -22.72 18.30
N ALA A 101 -1.39 -22.20 19.52
CA ALA A 101 -0.08 -21.98 20.16
C ALA A 101 0.96 -21.33 19.22
N PRO A 102 0.68 -20.13 18.65
CA PRO A 102 1.56 -19.50 17.70
C PRO A 102 2.85 -19.03 18.36
N ASP A 103 3.96 -18.99 17.60
CA ASP A 103 5.20 -18.37 18.04
C ASP A 103 5.10 -16.84 18.03
N ILE A 104 4.32 -16.29 17.09
CA ILE A 104 4.17 -14.84 16.86
C ILE A 104 2.71 -14.50 16.62
N VAL A 105 2.25 -13.42 17.26
CA VAL A 105 1.02 -12.70 16.91
C VAL A 105 1.42 -11.42 16.19
N LEU A 106 1.10 -11.32 14.90
CA LEU A 106 1.44 -10.18 14.04
C LEU A 106 0.19 -9.34 13.76
N PHE A 107 0.22 -8.10 14.22
CA PHE A 107 -0.81 -7.10 13.93
C PHE A 107 -0.43 -6.30 12.69
N PHE A 108 -1.39 -6.09 11.80
CA PHE A 108 -1.17 -5.29 10.59
C PHE A 108 -2.43 -4.48 10.25
N THR A 109 -2.44 -3.25 10.52
CA THR A 109 -3.32 -2.11 10.21
C THR A 109 -3.24 -1.08 11.36
N ASP A 110 -4.21 -0.16 11.50
CA ASP A 110 -4.23 0.83 12.59
C ASP A 110 -4.37 0.12 13.96
N PRO A 111 -3.47 0.37 14.91
CA PRO A 111 -3.46 -0.35 16.19
C PRO A 111 -4.70 -0.06 17.04
N ARG A 112 -5.41 1.03 16.79
CA ARG A 112 -6.65 1.39 17.51
C ARG A 112 -7.78 0.40 17.26
N TYR A 113 -7.77 -0.30 16.14
CA TYR A 113 -8.74 -1.37 15.87
C TYR A 113 -8.57 -2.60 16.77
N PHE A 114 -7.41 -2.72 17.42
CA PHE A 114 -7.05 -3.81 18.33
C PHE A 114 -6.99 -3.35 19.79
N ALA A 115 -7.59 -2.21 20.14
CA ALA A 115 -7.45 -1.59 21.46
C ALA A 115 -7.76 -2.55 22.61
N ASP A 116 -8.89 -3.29 22.53
CA ASP A 116 -9.29 -4.28 23.53
C ASP A 116 -8.26 -5.43 23.67
N ILE A 117 -7.71 -5.88 22.55
CA ILE A 117 -6.68 -6.92 22.53
C ILE A 117 -5.39 -6.41 23.17
N PHE A 118 -4.94 -5.21 22.81
CA PHE A 118 -3.72 -4.61 23.36
C PHE A 118 -3.84 -4.29 24.85
N GLU A 119 -5.00 -3.86 25.33
CA GLU A 119 -5.25 -3.63 26.76
C GLU A 119 -5.14 -4.89 27.60
N ASN A 120 -5.29 -6.06 26.99
CA ASN A 120 -5.21 -7.37 27.64
C ASN A 120 -4.11 -8.26 27.03
N ILE A 121 -3.08 -7.66 26.43
CA ILE A 121 -2.13 -8.40 25.58
C ILE A 121 -1.38 -9.50 26.34
N ASP A 122 -1.07 -9.30 27.61
CA ASP A 122 -0.35 -10.30 28.42
C ASP A 122 -1.17 -11.56 28.69
N GLU A 123 -2.50 -11.42 28.75
CA GLU A 123 -3.41 -12.56 28.86
C GLU A 123 -3.62 -13.23 27.48
N VAL A 124 -3.65 -12.42 26.40
CA VAL A 124 -3.94 -12.90 25.04
C VAL A 124 -2.76 -13.63 24.45
N LYS A 125 -1.57 -13.10 24.56
CA LYS A 125 -0.35 -13.65 23.87
C LYS A 125 0.10 -15.03 24.35
N GLN A 126 -0.18 -15.39 25.60
CA GLN A 126 0.16 -16.72 26.19
C GLN A 126 1.57 -17.22 25.89
N GLY A 127 2.57 -16.32 25.87
CA GLY A 127 3.96 -16.63 25.58
C GLY A 127 4.39 -16.40 24.13
N ALA A 128 3.46 -16.15 23.20
CA ALA A 128 3.81 -15.72 21.85
C ALA A 128 4.48 -14.33 21.86
N LYS A 129 5.36 -14.09 20.89
CA LYS A 129 5.90 -12.75 20.63
C LYS A 129 4.87 -11.88 19.91
N VAL A 130 4.82 -10.60 20.26
CA VAL A 130 3.90 -9.63 19.68
C VAL A 130 4.63 -8.73 18.69
N PHE A 131 4.26 -8.82 17.42
CA PHE A 131 4.83 -8.00 16.34
C PHE A 131 3.76 -7.09 15.78
N TYR A 132 4.16 -5.89 15.36
CA TYR A 132 3.28 -4.95 14.70
C TYR A 132 3.91 -4.41 13.41
N LEU A 133 3.24 -4.64 12.27
CA LEU A 133 3.59 -4.02 10.99
C LEU A 133 2.89 -2.66 10.92
N ASN A 134 3.64 -1.61 11.20
CA ASN A 134 3.14 -0.26 11.33
C ASN A 134 3.06 0.44 9.98
N ILE A 135 1.88 0.98 9.68
CA ILE A 135 1.56 1.68 8.43
C ILE A 135 1.36 3.20 8.62
N TRP A 136 1.79 3.76 9.74
CA TRP A 136 1.60 5.17 10.02
C TRP A 136 2.28 6.05 8.96
N ASP A 137 1.58 7.06 8.46
CA ASP A 137 1.88 7.71 7.18
C ASP A 137 2.33 9.17 7.28
N ALA A 138 2.28 9.81 8.45
CA ALA A 138 2.62 11.23 8.57
C ALA A 138 3.03 11.67 9.97
N PRO A 139 3.91 12.70 10.10
CA PRO A 139 4.07 13.47 11.32
C PRO A 139 2.80 14.33 11.59
N PRO A 140 2.57 14.78 12.85
CA PRO A 140 3.41 14.55 14.02
C PRO A 140 3.36 13.11 14.53
N ALA A 141 4.38 12.72 15.31
CA ALA A 141 4.44 11.39 15.90
C ALA A 141 3.17 11.09 16.72
N PRO A 142 2.52 9.93 16.50
CA PRO A 142 1.25 9.59 17.13
C PRO A 142 1.44 9.14 18.58
N MET A 143 1.74 10.07 19.49
CA MET A 143 2.05 9.78 20.89
C MET A 143 0.94 8.98 21.60
N TYR A 144 -0.31 9.12 21.16
CA TYR A 144 -1.44 8.34 21.67
C TYR A 144 -1.37 6.84 21.33
N ASN A 145 -0.53 6.44 20.38
CA ASN A 145 -0.27 5.03 20.05
C ASN A 145 0.83 4.39 20.92
N LYS A 146 1.49 5.18 21.81
CA LYS A 146 2.62 4.70 22.62
C LYS A 146 2.30 3.40 23.36
N LYS A 147 1.15 3.30 23.99
CA LYS A 147 0.71 2.10 24.72
C LYS A 147 0.69 0.83 23.84
N TYR A 148 0.32 0.96 22.58
CA TYR A 148 0.31 -0.17 21.62
C TYR A 148 1.71 -0.56 21.19
N TYR A 149 2.57 0.44 20.94
CA TYR A 149 3.96 0.19 20.52
C TYR A 149 4.78 -0.43 21.66
N GLU A 150 4.60 0.04 22.89
CA GLU A 150 5.25 -0.53 24.08
C GLU A 150 4.83 -1.97 24.36
N ALA A 151 3.61 -2.36 23.99
CA ALA A 151 3.10 -3.72 24.14
C ALA A 151 3.72 -4.73 23.15
N CYS A 152 4.38 -4.24 22.09
CA CYS A 152 5.00 -5.10 21.07
C CYS A 152 6.45 -5.46 21.43
N ASP A 153 6.88 -6.66 21.05
CA ASP A 153 8.29 -7.08 21.07
C ASP A 153 9.05 -6.49 19.86
N ALA A 154 8.38 -6.37 18.71
CA ALA A 154 8.95 -5.79 17.49
C ALA A 154 7.96 -4.89 16.75
N LEU A 155 8.47 -3.80 16.18
CA LEU A 155 7.75 -2.94 15.26
C LEU A 155 8.43 -2.94 13.89
N LEU A 156 7.69 -3.38 12.88
CA LEU A 156 8.12 -3.42 11.49
C LEU A 156 7.53 -2.19 10.80
N ALA A 157 8.36 -1.34 10.25
CA ALA A 157 7.94 -0.07 9.67
C ALA A 157 7.96 -0.12 8.14
N ILE A 158 6.85 0.24 7.51
CA ILE A 158 6.73 0.20 6.04
C ILE A 158 7.55 1.27 5.33
N SER A 159 7.95 2.33 6.04
CA SER A 159 8.80 3.40 5.49
C SER A 159 9.85 3.84 6.51
N LYS A 160 10.90 4.49 6.03
CA LYS A 160 11.91 5.12 6.91
C LYS A 160 11.28 6.17 7.81
N GLN A 161 10.31 6.93 7.29
CA GLN A 161 9.56 7.89 8.10
C GLN A 161 8.78 7.19 9.21
N THR A 162 8.08 6.08 8.92
CA THR A 162 7.37 5.29 9.92
C THR A 162 8.33 4.71 10.96
N LEU A 163 9.51 4.24 10.53
CA LEU A 163 10.55 3.75 11.45
C LEU A 163 11.02 4.83 12.42
N ASN A 164 11.23 6.03 11.93
CA ASN A 164 11.59 7.19 12.75
C ASN A 164 10.47 7.56 13.73
N LEU A 165 9.22 7.60 13.27
CA LEU A 165 8.06 7.87 14.13
C LEU A 165 7.91 6.81 15.22
N ASN A 166 8.20 5.53 14.95
CA ASN A 166 8.24 4.49 15.98
C ASN A 166 9.25 4.82 17.08
N ARG A 167 10.47 5.26 16.70
CA ARG A 167 11.52 5.66 17.67
C ARG A 167 11.07 6.84 18.52
N ILE A 168 10.51 7.87 17.90
CA ILE A 168 10.02 9.07 18.60
C ILE A 168 8.91 8.71 19.60
N VAL A 169 7.92 7.91 19.18
CA VAL A 169 6.79 7.52 20.05
C VAL A 169 7.26 6.68 21.25
N LEU A 170 8.17 5.76 21.02
CA LEU A 170 8.72 4.89 22.09
C LEU A 170 9.65 5.67 23.02
N GLY A 171 10.43 6.63 22.51
CA GLY A 171 11.45 7.32 23.28
C GLY A 171 12.47 6.34 23.86
N GLU A 172 12.71 6.38 25.18
CA GLU A 172 13.66 5.50 25.85
C GLU A 172 13.31 4.00 25.71
N SER A 173 12.01 3.65 25.63
CA SER A 173 11.56 2.26 25.46
C SER A 173 11.99 1.65 24.11
N ALA A 174 12.42 2.47 23.14
CA ALA A 174 12.91 1.99 21.84
C ALA A 174 14.14 1.07 21.94
N LYS A 175 14.94 1.21 23.01
CA LYS A 175 16.15 0.42 23.24
C LYS A 175 15.86 -1.06 23.52
N ASP A 176 14.65 -1.35 24.00
CA ASP A 176 14.21 -2.67 24.42
C ASP A 176 13.36 -3.38 23.34
N LYS A 177 13.25 -2.78 22.13
CA LYS A 177 12.40 -3.24 21.05
C LYS A 177 13.21 -3.51 19.78
N GLU A 178 12.78 -4.52 19.03
CA GLU A 178 13.26 -4.71 17.67
C GLU A 178 12.52 -3.74 16.75
N LEU A 179 13.25 -2.85 16.09
CA LEU A 179 12.73 -1.84 15.18
C LEU A 179 13.32 -2.04 13.78
N GLU A 180 12.52 -2.53 12.86
CA GLU A 180 12.98 -2.91 11.53
C GLU A 180 12.25 -2.16 10.42
N TYR A 181 13.00 -1.79 9.37
CA TYR A 181 12.45 -1.27 8.13
C TYR A 181 12.02 -2.43 7.24
N LEU A 182 10.72 -2.53 6.99
CA LEU A 182 10.12 -3.56 6.12
C LEU A 182 9.22 -2.89 5.07
N PRO A 183 9.80 -2.36 3.98
CA PRO A 183 9.03 -1.72 2.93
C PRO A 183 8.11 -2.72 2.22
N HIS A 184 7.01 -2.20 1.67
CA HIS A 184 6.14 -3.04 0.86
C HIS A 184 6.81 -3.44 -0.45
N GLY A 185 6.71 -4.73 -0.78
CA GLY A 185 7.04 -5.29 -2.07
C GLY A 185 5.77 -5.63 -2.86
N ILE A 186 5.90 -5.76 -4.16
CA ILE A 186 4.85 -6.27 -5.04
C ILE A 186 5.41 -7.36 -5.96
N ASN A 187 4.52 -8.18 -6.50
CA ASN A 187 4.92 -9.30 -7.35
C ASN A 187 5.44 -8.80 -8.71
N GLN A 188 6.72 -9.05 -8.99
CA GLN A 188 7.39 -8.70 -10.24
C GLN A 188 6.86 -9.46 -11.46
N ASP A 189 6.20 -10.60 -11.27
CA ASP A 189 5.61 -11.35 -12.38
C ASP A 189 4.28 -10.74 -12.83
N THR A 190 3.65 -9.98 -11.94
CA THR A 190 2.38 -9.28 -12.20
C THR A 190 2.62 -7.90 -12.80
N PHE A 191 3.44 -7.08 -12.14
CA PHE A 191 3.74 -5.72 -12.60
C PHE A 191 5.12 -5.68 -13.25
N LYS A 192 5.14 -5.45 -14.56
CA LYS A 192 6.38 -5.46 -15.37
C LYS A 192 6.18 -4.71 -16.68
N PRO A 193 7.27 -4.27 -17.33
CA PRO A 193 7.21 -3.70 -18.66
C PRO A 193 6.62 -4.68 -19.68
N ILE A 194 5.79 -4.18 -20.58
CA ILE A 194 5.24 -4.91 -21.72
C ILE A 194 5.99 -4.46 -22.97
N ASN A 195 6.90 -5.29 -23.47
CA ASN A 195 7.73 -5.00 -24.65
C ASN A 195 7.03 -5.25 -25.99
N ASP A 196 5.68 -5.24 -26.02
CA ASP A 196 4.87 -5.42 -27.21
C ASP A 196 4.22 -4.09 -27.60
N GLU A 197 4.96 -3.27 -28.38
CA GLU A 197 4.50 -1.97 -28.84
C GLU A 197 3.17 -2.03 -29.60
N LYS A 198 2.94 -3.10 -30.39
CA LYS A 198 1.70 -3.28 -31.12
C LYS A 198 0.54 -3.47 -30.17
N LYS A 199 0.70 -4.31 -29.14
CA LYS A 199 -0.31 -4.53 -28.11
C LYS A 199 -0.64 -3.21 -27.37
N ILE A 200 0.36 -2.43 -26.99
CA ILE A 200 0.16 -1.13 -26.34
C ILE A 200 -0.59 -0.17 -27.26
N LYS A 201 -0.20 -0.07 -28.53
CA LYS A 201 -0.86 0.78 -29.52
C LYS A 201 -2.32 0.37 -29.78
N ASP A 202 -2.58 -0.91 -29.95
CA ASP A 202 -3.93 -1.44 -30.18
C ASP A 202 -4.82 -1.16 -28.96
N MET A 203 -4.29 -1.32 -27.75
CA MET A 203 -5.01 -1.01 -26.50
C MET A 203 -5.24 0.50 -26.31
N LYS A 204 -4.26 1.36 -26.61
CA LYS A 204 -4.46 2.83 -26.62
C LYS A 204 -5.63 3.18 -27.59
N LYS A 205 -5.62 2.63 -28.79
CA LYS A 205 -6.68 2.89 -29.80
C LYS A 205 -8.07 2.43 -29.31
N GLN A 206 -8.14 1.28 -28.65
CA GLN A 206 -9.40 0.78 -28.10
C GLN A 206 -9.87 1.63 -26.89
N LEU A 207 -8.97 1.94 -25.97
CA LEU A 207 -9.30 2.69 -24.77
C LEU A 207 -9.75 4.10 -25.05
N PHE A 208 -9.17 4.75 -26.06
CA PHE A 208 -9.48 6.12 -26.44
C PHE A 208 -10.45 6.25 -27.64
N GLU A 209 -11.16 5.16 -27.96
CA GLU A 209 -12.20 5.15 -29.00
C GLU A 209 -11.71 5.67 -30.36
N GLY A 210 -10.47 5.35 -30.70
CA GLY A 210 -9.82 5.75 -31.95
C GLY A 210 -9.22 7.16 -31.94
N LYS A 211 -9.32 7.93 -30.86
CA LYS A 211 -8.60 9.20 -30.72
C LYS A 211 -7.08 8.94 -30.71
N GLU A 212 -6.33 9.81 -31.36
CA GLU A 212 -4.86 9.80 -31.34
C GLU A 212 -4.36 10.45 -30.05
N ILE A 213 -3.94 9.62 -29.07
CA ILE A 213 -3.40 10.07 -27.79
C ILE A 213 -1.93 9.72 -27.72
N ASP A 214 -1.06 10.73 -27.58
CA ASP A 214 0.38 10.60 -27.46
C ASP A 214 0.84 10.55 -26.02
N PHE A 215 0.20 11.31 -25.13
CA PHE A 215 0.60 11.45 -23.73
C PHE A 215 -0.54 11.13 -22.77
N VAL A 216 -0.29 10.16 -21.88
CA VAL A 216 -1.28 9.65 -20.94
C VAL A 216 -0.80 9.84 -19.51
N VAL A 217 -1.56 10.60 -18.73
CA VAL A 217 -1.45 10.70 -17.28
C VAL A 217 -2.37 9.67 -16.65
N PHE A 218 -1.85 8.84 -15.76
CA PHE A 218 -2.62 7.82 -15.07
C PHE A 218 -2.71 8.12 -13.58
N TRP A 219 -3.89 7.91 -13.00
CA TRP A 219 -4.14 7.98 -11.57
C TRP A 219 -4.93 6.75 -11.13
N ASN A 220 -4.36 5.99 -10.18
CA ASN A 220 -4.97 4.78 -9.64
C ASN A 220 -5.07 4.86 -8.13
N SER A 221 -6.27 5.10 -7.61
CA SER A 221 -6.54 5.08 -6.17
C SER A 221 -8.03 5.05 -5.87
N ARG A 222 -8.38 4.81 -4.60
CA ARG A 222 -9.76 5.00 -4.13
C ARG A 222 -10.11 6.49 -4.16
N ASN A 223 -11.33 6.81 -4.56
CA ASN A 223 -11.86 8.17 -4.46
C ASN A 223 -12.20 8.47 -2.99
N ILE A 224 -11.24 8.96 -2.23
CA ILE A 224 -11.38 9.45 -0.86
C ILE A 224 -10.64 10.77 -0.69
N GLN A 225 -11.04 11.56 0.30
CA GLN A 225 -10.58 12.95 0.47
C GLN A 225 -9.05 13.10 0.44
N ARG A 226 -8.29 12.30 1.18
CA ARG A 226 -6.83 12.42 1.25
C ARG A 226 -6.10 12.10 -0.06
N LYS A 227 -6.75 11.45 -1.01
CA LYS A 227 -6.18 11.12 -2.34
C LYS A 227 -6.31 12.24 -3.35
N VAL A 228 -7.08 13.28 -3.01
CA VAL A 228 -7.28 14.55 -3.75
C VAL A 228 -7.48 14.40 -5.27
N PRO A 229 -8.35 13.49 -5.74
CA PRO A 229 -8.51 13.24 -7.18
C PRO A 229 -9.00 14.47 -7.96
N GLY A 230 -9.78 15.37 -7.34
CA GLY A 230 -10.19 16.62 -7.96
C GLY A 230 -9.02 17.55 -8.25
N THR A 231 -8.01 17.57 -7.37
CA THR A 231 -6.77 18.33 -7.58
C THR A 231 -5.93 17.74 -8.71
N VAL A 232 -5.94 16.41 -8.88
CA VAL A 232 -5.30 15.74 -10.03
C VAL A 232 -5.93 16.21 -11.34
N MET A 233 -7.28 16.30 -11.41
CA MET A 233 -7.99 16.80 -12.59
C MET A 233 -7.67 18.27 -12.87
N LEU A 234 -7.60 19.10 -11.81
CA LEU A 234 -7.23 20.50 -11.94
C LEU A 234 -5.79 20.67 -12.46
N ALA A 235 -4.85 19.88 -11.93
CA ALA A 235 -3.47 19.90 -12.41
C ALA A 235 -3.36 19.48 -13.88
N TYR A 236 -4.08 18.43 -14.27
CA TYR A 236 -4.14 17.99 -15.67
C TYR A 236 -4.73 19.08 -16.57
N LYS A 237 -5.82 19.73 -16.15
CA LYS A 237 -6.40 20.87 -16.88
C LYS A 237 -5.37 21.99 -17.09
N GLN A 238 -4.71 22.41 -16.01
CA GLN A 238 -3.69 23.47 -16.08
C GLN A 238 -2.53 23.08 -17.01
N PHE A 239 -2.09 21.82 -16.97
CA PHE A 239 -1.09 21.31 -17.92
C PHE A 239 -1.58 21.43 -19.36
N CYS A 240 -2.80 21.02 -19.68
CA CYS A 240 -3.39 21.14 -21.00
C CYS A 240 -3.50 22.60 -21.46
N ASP A 241 -3.89 23.51 -20.57
CA ASP A 241 -3.98 24.94 -20.87
C ASP A 241 -2.60 25.53 -21.23
N LEU A 242 -1.55 25.10 -20.52
CA LEU A 242 -0.18 25.56 -20.75
C LEU A 242 0.42 25.09 -22.09
N ILE A 243 0.15 23.84 -22.49
CA ILE A 243 0.66 23.30 -23.76
C ILE A 243 -0.17 23.73 -24.99
N GLY A 244 -1.35 24.28 -24.76
CA GLY A 244 -2.26 24.78 -25.80
C GLY A 244 -3.19 23.71 -26.38
N LYS A 245 -4.29 24.15 -26.98
CA LYS A 245 -5.46 23.33 -27.39
C LYS A 245 -5.09 22.15 -28.30
N GLU A 246 -4.24 22.37 -29.31
CA GLU A 246 -3.94 21.32 -30.29
C GLU A 246 -3.09 20.17 -29.64
N ALA A 247 -2.11 20.52 -28.81
CA ALA A 247 -1.34 19.53 -28.07
C ALA A 247 -2.22 18.81 -27.00
N ALA A 248 -3.08 19.54 -26.31
CA ALA A 248 -4.00 19.01 -25.31
C ALA A 248 -4.95 17.94 -25.85
N LYS A 249 -5.42 18.06 -27.11
CA LYS A 249 -6.23 17.04 -27.78
C LYS A 249 -5.54 15.67 -27.89
N ARG A 250 -4.20 15.65 -27.85
CA ARG A 250 -3.36 14.43 -27.92
C ARG A 250 -2.92 13.95 -26.54
N CYS A 251 -3.42 14.56 -25.46
CA CYS A 251 -3.19 14.15 -24.09
C CYS A 251 -4.45 13.52 -23.49
N ALA A 252 -4.30 12.61 -22.54
CA ALA A 252 -5.40 12.03 -21.78
C ALA A 252 -5.07 11.88 -20.32
N LEU A 253 -6.07 12.04 -19.45
CA LEU A 253 -6.04 11.64 -18.04
C LEU A 253 -6.95 10.43 -17.84
N ILE A 254 -6.41 9.35 -17.31
CA ILE A 254 -7.17 8.18 -16.89
C ILE A 254 -7.23 8.14 -15.36
N LEU A 255 -8.43 8.12 -14.80
CA LEU A 255 -8.66 7.90 -13.37
C LEU A 255 -9.26 6.51 -13.17
N HIS A 256 -8.45 5.58 -12.64
CA HIS A 256 -8.92 4.25 -12.26
C HIS A 256 -9.50 4.30 -10.85
N THR A 257 -10.80 4.56 -10.78
CA THR A 257 -11.55 4.74 -9.52
C THR A 257 -13.06 4.75 -9.77
N GLN A 258 -13.83 4.66 -8.69
CA GLN A 258 -15.26 4.98 -8.73
C GLN A 258 -15.43 6.50 -8.80
N PRO A 259 -16.07 7.05 -9.84
CA PRO A 259 -16.22 8.51 -10.01
C PRO A 259 -16.95 9.19 -8.85
N VAL A 260 -17.94 8.52 -8.26
CA VAL A 260 -18.69 9.01 -7.10
C VAL A 260 -18.53 8.07 -5.93
N ASN A 261 -18.12 8.59 -4.79
CA ASN A 261 -17.97 7.85 -3.54
C ASN A 261 -18.44 8.68 -2.35
N LYS A 262 -19.12 8.06 -1.37
CA LYS A 262 -19.66 8.75 -0.18
C LYS A 262 -18.59 9.43 0.69
N THR A 263 -17.35 8.90 0.68
CA THR A 263 -16.22 9.42 1.45
C THR A 263 -15.21 10.19 0.60
N GLY A 264 -15.58 10.47 -0.64
CA GLY A 264 -14.74 11.13 -1.63
C GLY A 264 -15.40 12.33 -2.27
N THR A 265 -15.00 12.57 -3.52
CA THR A 265 -15.48 13.69 -4.36
C THR A 265 -16.40 13.15 -5.44
N ASP A 266 -17.42 13.92 -5.83
CA ASP A 266 -18.14 13.66 -7.08
C ASP A 266 -17.25 14.13 -8.26
N LEU A 267 -16.49 13.17 -8.81
CA LEU A 267 -15.56 13.45 -9.89
C LEU A 267 -16.27 13.72 -11.25
N THR A 268 -17.51 13.28 -11.39
CA THR A 268 -18.31 13.59 -12.55
C THR A 268 -18.61 15.08 -12.59
N ALA A 269 -19.10 15.63 -11.47
CA ALA A 269 -19.35 17.07 -11.35
C ALA A 269 -18.04 17.88 -11.47
N VAL A 270 -16.92 17.40 -10.91
CA VAL A 270 -15.61 18.07 -11.07
C VAL A 270 -15.19 18.09 -12.55
N ARG A 271 -15.35 16.97 -13.28
CA ARG A 271 -15.05 16.91 -14.72
C ARG A 271 -15.91 17.91 -15.50
N GLU A 272 -17.19 17.93 -15.26
CA GLU A 272 -18.13 18.88 -15.93
C GLU A 272 -17.74 20.34 -15.66
N ALA A 273 -17.32 20.64 -14.44
CA ALA A 273 -16.97 22.02 -14.06
C ALA A 273 -15.59 22.47 -14.59
N LEU A 274 -14.60 21.54 -14.68
CA LEU A 274 -13.23 21.90 -15.01
C LEU A 274 -12.79 21.48 -16.41
N CYS A 275 -13.28 20.35 -16.91
CA CYS A 275 -12.75 19.65 -18.08
C CYS A 275 -13.84 19.34 -19.07
N SER A 276 -14.24 20.32 -19.89
CA SER A 276 -15.21 20.09 -20.97
C SER A 276 -14.70 18.99 -21.93
N GLU A 277 -15.55 18.08 -22.36
CA GLU A 277 -15.21 16.95 -23.23
C GLU A 277 -14.67 17.37 -24.61
N GLU A 278 -15.02 18.56 -25.07
CA GLU A 278 -14.51 19.12 -26.32
C GLU A 278 -13.04 19.54 -26.24
N GLN A 279 -12.54 19.84 -25.03
CA GLN A 279 -11.23 20.43 -24.83
C GLN A 279 -10.27 19.54 -24.11
N TYR A 280 -10.74 18.62 -23.22
CA TYR A 280 -9.92 17.79 -22.38
C TYR A 280 -10.36 16.33 -22.43
N ASN A 281 -9.42 15.42 -22.60
CA ASN A 281 -9.70 13.99 -22.57
C ASN A 281 -9.50 13.46 -21.15
N VAL A 282 -10.60 13.29 -20.40
CA VAL A 282 -10.62 12.74 -19.05
C VAL A 282 -11.51 11.50 -19.03
N PHE A 283 -10.91 10.36 -18.73
CA PHE A 283 -11.56 9.05 -18.74
C PHE A 283 -11.62 8.43 -17.34
N PHE A 284 -12.76 7.83 -17.01
CA PHE A 284 -12.91 7.04 -15.81
C PHE A 284 -12.88 5.56 -16.14
N SER A 285 -11.97 4.84 -15.51
CA SER A 285 -11.96 3.38 -15.49
C SER A 285 -12.59 2.90 -14.18
N GLY A 286 -13.92 2.94 -14.13
CA GLY A 286 -14.70 2.62 -12.93
C GLY A 286 -14.94 1.13 -12.67
N THR A 287 -14.61 0.26 -13.63
CA THR A 287 -14.78 -1.19 -13.52
C THR A 287 -13.62 -1.82 -12.79
N LYS A 288 -13.90 -2.85 -11.98
CA LYS A 288 -12.83 -3.68 -11.41
C LYS A 288 -12.08 -4.37 -12.57
N VAL A 289 -10.78 -4.16 -12.61
CA VAL A 289 -9.86 -4.83 -13.52
C VAL A 289 -9.05 -5.88 -12.75
N ASN A 290 -8.61 -6.92 -13.44
CA ASN A 290 -7.64 -7.86 -12.88
C ASN A 290 -6.23 -7.25 -12.91
N GLN A 291 -5.26 -7.91 -12.27
CA GLN A 291 -3.89 -7.40 -12.16
C GLN A 291 -3.20 -7.25 -13.52
N ASP A 292 -3.43 -8.14 -14.47
CA ASP A 292 -2.85 -8.04 -15.83
C ASP A 292 -3.39 -6.82 -16.58
N GLN A 293 -4.69 -6.55 -16.44
CA GLN A 293 -5.31 -5.35 -17.01
C GLN A 293 -4.80 -4.09 -16.33
N LEU A 294 -4.57 -4.13 -15.02
CA LEU A 294 -4.02 -2.99 -14.28
C LEU A 294 -2.56 -2.75 -14.71
N ASN A 295 -1.74 -3.80 -14.84
CA ASN A 295 -0.38 -3.67 -15.38
C ASN A 295 -0.40 -3.05 -16.79
N LEU A 296 -1.36 -3.42 -17.62
CA LEU A 296 -1.50 -2.83 -18.96
C LEU A 296 -1.82 -1.33 -18.90
N LEU A 297 -2.68 -0.88 -17.96
CA LEU A 297 -2.96 0.55 -17.77
C LEU A 297 -1.69 1.33 -17.38
N TYR A 298 -0.85 0.78 -16.50
CA TYR A 298 0.44 1.38 -16.19
C TYR A 298 1.37 1.46 -17.41
N ASN A 299 1.42 0.40 -18.23
CA ASN A 299 2.23 0.38 -19.45
C ASN A 299 1.70 1.30 -20.57
N ILE A 300 0.41 1.62 -20.57
CA ILE A 300 -0.18 2.60 -21.49
C ILE A 300 0.14 4.03 -21.07
N ALA A 301 0.32 4.27 -19.77
CA ALA A 301 0.60 5.57 -19.21
C ALA A 301 2.05 6.02 -19.49
N ASP A 302 2.21 7.30 -19.78
CA ASP A 302 3.52 7.94 -19.88
C ASP A 302 4.00 8.45 -18.53
N VAL A 303 3.07 8.68 -17.58
CA VAL A 303 3.35 9.03 -16.19
C VAL A 303 2.19 8.65 -15.28
N THR A 304 2.51 8.16 -14.08
CA THR A 304 1.50 7.98 -13.01
C THR A 304 1.61 9.12 -12.01
N MET A 305 0.49 9.76 -11.70
CA MET A 305 0.42 10.85 -10.73
C MET A 305 -0.24 10.37 -9.44
N LEU A 306 0.41 10.58 -8.28
CA LEU A 306 -0.16 10.32 -6.95
C LEU A 306 0.22 11.46 -6.00
N ILE A 307 -0.64 12.46 -5.90
CA ILE A 307 -0.41 13.65 -5.06
C ILE A 307 -1.22 13.61 -3.76
N SER A 308 -1.42 12.42 -3.21
CA SER A 308 -2.11 12.22 -1.93
C SER A 308 -1.49 13.06 -0.82
N SER A 309 -2.32 13.60 0.08
CA SER A 309 -1.80 14.34 1.24
C SER A 309 -1.01 13.46 2.21
N ASN A 310 -1.38 12.18 2.31
CA ASN A 310 -0.73 11.17 3.17
C ASN A 310 -0.73 9.82 2.50
N GLU A 311 0.39 9.10 2.58
CA GLU A 311 0.53 7.70 2.14
C GLU A 311 1.52 6.95 3.02
N GLY A 312 1.09 5.86 3.62
CA GLY A 312 2.00 4.95 4.31
C GLY A 312 3.08 4.42 3.36
N TRP A 313 2.65 3.99 2.16
CA TRP A 313 3.58 3.54 1.11
C TRP A 313 3.24 4.11 -0.27
N GLY A 314 2.01 3.95 -0.76
CA GLY A 314 1.60 4.36 -2.11
C GLY A 314 1.83 3.25 -3.14
N LEU A 315 1.13 2.10 -3.01
CA LEU A 315 1.30 0.94 -3.88
C LEU A 315 1.20 1.26 -5.38
N SER A 316 0.31 2.18 -5.75
CA SER A 316 0.13 2.54 -7.18
C SER A 316 1.37 3.13 -7.84
N ILE A 317 2.25 3.82 -7.08
CA ILE A 317 3.52 4.29 -7.65
C ILE A 317 4.58 3.18 -7.68
N THR A 318 4.54 2.20 -6.77
CA THR A 318 5.36 1.00 -6.87
C THR A 318 4.99 0.19 -8.12
N GLU A 319 3.70 -0.05 -8.33
CA GLU A 319 3.15 -0.74 -9.50
C GLU A 319 3.56 -0.05 -10.80
N SER A 320 3.48 1.29 -10.82
CA SER A 320 3.90 2.13 -11.93
C SER A 320 5.39 1.95 -12.27
N MET A 321 6.26 2.09 -11.28
CA MET A 321 7.71 1.94 -11.47
C MET A 321 8.09 0.52 -11.90
N MET A 322 7.43 -0.50 -11.36
CA MET A 322 7.61 -1.89 -11.78
C MET A 322 7.18 -2.12 -13.23
N ALA A 323 6.16 -1.41 -13.71
CA ALA A 323 5.76 -1.40 -15.11
C ALA A 323 6.70 -0.58 -16.03
N GLY A 324 7.69 0.12 -15.46
CA GLY A 324 8.62 0.99 -16.19
C GLY A 324 8.10 2.40 -16.42
N THR A 325 7.00 2.79 -15.79
CA THR A 325 6.35 4.10 -15.97
C THR A 325 6.77 5.06 -14.85
N PRO A 326 7.31 6.25 -15.18
CA PRO A 326 7.74 7.25 -14.20
C PRO A 326 6.57 7.81 -13.39
N ILE A 327 6.90 8.46 -12.27
CA ILE A 327 5.93 8.95 -11.31
C ILE A 327 6.02 10.45 -11.03
N ILE A 328 4.88 11.07 -10.77
CA ILE A 328 4.77 12.39 -10.12
C ILE A 328 4.07 12.17 -8.78
N ALA A 329 4.74 12.46 -7.68
CA ALA A 329 4.16 12.15 -6.38
C ALA A 329 4.53 13.19 -5.30
N ASN A 330 3.61 13.37 -4.31
CA ASN A 330 3.88 14.21 -3.14
C ASN A 330 4.99 13.61 -2.28
N VAL A 331 5.80 14.52 -1.70
CA VAL A 331 6.85 14.16 -0.76
C VAL A 331 6.24 13.95 0.63
N THR A 332 5.72 12.74 0.88
CA THR A 332 5.11 12.32 2.15
C THR A 332 5.24 10.81 2.34
N GLY A 333 5.28 10.34 3.60
CA GLY A 333 5.30 8.93 3.96
C GLY A 333 6.30 8.09 3.18
N GLY A 334 5.90 6.88 2.82
CA GLY A 334 6.74 5.94 2.05
C GLY A 334 6.92 6.31 0.58
N MET A 335 6.19 7.30 0.05
CA MET A 335 6.47 7.82 -1.28
C MET A 335 7.86 8.48 -1.35
N GLN A 336 8.35 9.06 -0.25
CA GLN A 336 9.71 9.62 -0.16
C GLN A 336 10.78 8.54 -0.35
N ASP A 337 10.57 7.36 0.23
CA ASP A 337 11.47 6.21 0.08
C ASP A 337 11.55 5.76 -1.37
N GLN A 338 10.41 5.73 -2.06
CA GLN A 338 10.30 5.30 -3.45
C GLN A 338 10.92 6.30 -4.43
N MET A 339 10.95 7.59 -4.10
CA MET A 339 11.65 8.62 -4.87
C MET A 339 13.17 8.56 -4.69
N ARG A 340 13.65 7.91 -3.63
CA ARG A 340 15.07 7.72 -3.36
C ARG A 340 15.85 9.01 -3.23
N PHE A 341 15.41 9.93 -2.37
CA PHE A 341 16.18 11.13 -2.08
C PHE A 341 17.56 10.80 -1.49
N VAL A 342 18.55 11.55 -1.90
CA VAL A 342 19.94 11.43 -1.40
C VAL A 342 20.41 12.76 -0.82
N ASP A 343 21.35 12.67 0.12
CA ASP A 343 22.05 13.81 0.70
C ASP A 343 23.19 14.30 -0.22
N GLU A 344 23.95 15.29 0.24
CA GLU A 344 25.07 15.90 -0.48
C GLU A 344 26.21 14.90 -0.76
N GLU A 345 26.27 13.79 -0.02
CA GLU A 345 27.25 12.71 -0.19
C GLU A 345 26.73 11.59 -1.10
N GLY A 346 25.50 11.71 -1.62
CA GLY A 346 24.83 10.70 -2.44
C GLY A 346 24.29 9.52 -1.65
N LYS A 347 24.21 9.62 -0.31
CA LYS A 347 23.65 8.60 0.56
C LYS A 347 22.14 8.77 0.64
N TRP A 348 21.40 7.66 0.63
CA TRP A 348 19.95 7.65 0.83
C TRP A 348 19.60 8.27 2.18
N ILE A 349 18.76 9.33 2.16
CA ILE A 349 18.40 10.08 3.36
C ILE A 349 17.75 9.18 4.42
N ASP A 350 17.96 9.56 5.67
CA ASP A 350 17.28 9.00 6.83
C ASP A 350 16.52 10.11 7.56
N PHE A 351 15.64 9.73 8.46
CA PHE A 351 14.85 10.66 9.28
C PHE A 351 15.25 10.55 10.74
N ASP A 352 15.12 11.66 11.45
CA ASP A 352 15.36 11.78 12.89
C ASP A 352 14.27 12.66 13.55
N GLU A 353 14.43 12.98 14.83
CA GLU A 353 13.46 13.77 15.58
C GLU A 353 13.30 15.20 15.04
N GLU A 354 14.38 15.81 14.56
CA GLU A 354 14.38 17.16 13.99
C GLU A 354 14.00 17.18 12.51
N PHE A 355 14.32 16.12 11.79
CA PHE A 355 14.04 15.95 10.37
C PHE A 355 13.09 14.76 10.13
N GLN A 356 11.80 14.95 10.38
CA GLN A 356 10.79 13.89 10.30
C GLN A 356 10.24 13.67 8.90
N SER A 357 10.49 14.57 7.95
CA SER A 357 10.01 14.47 6.57
C SER A 357 10.75 15.47 5.66
N ASN A 358 10.98 15.07 4.40
CA ASN A 358 11.61 15.93 3.39
C ASN A 358 10.60 16.86 2.66
N HIS A 359 9.38 17.01 3.15
CA HIS A 359 8.34 17.82 2.48
C HIS A 359 8.74 19.28 2.24
N LYS A 360 9.69 19.83 3.00
CA LYS A 360 10.24 21.19 2.84
C LYS A 360 11.40 21.28 1.85
N ALA A 361 11.66 20.23 1.08
CA ALA A 361 12.72 20.19 0.07
C ALA A 361 14.14 20.45 0.63
N ARG A 362 14.47 19.91 1.83
CA ARG A 362 15.83 19.97 2.36
C ARG A 362 16.81 19.26 1.41
N TYR A 363 16.40 18.13 0.86
CA TYR A 363 17.11 17.36 -0.14
C TYR A 363 16.31 17.33 -1.43
N THR A 364 16.92 17.63 -2.56
CA THR A 364 16.28 17.74 -3.87
C THR A 364 16.77 16.72 -4.89
N GLU A 365 17.93 16.10 -4.65
CA GLU A 365 18.44 15.03 -5.50
C GLU A 365 17.67 13.74 -5.25
N HIS A 366 17.20 13.10 -6.32
CA HIS A 366 16.32 11.92 -6.28
C HIS A 366 16.50 11.05 -7.53
N GLY A 367 15.86 9.88 -7.58
CA GLY A 367 15.88 9.01 -8.74
C GLY A 367 15.21 9.63 -9.98
N ASP A 368 15.79 9.40 -11.15
CA ASP A 368 15.34 9.96 -12.44
C ASP A 368 13.91 9.55 -12.84
N TRP A 369 13.41 8.46 -12.27
CA TRP A 369 12.05 7.95 -12.51
C TRP A 369 10.95 8.72 -11.78
N ALA A 370 11.30 9.67 -10.91
CA ALA A 370 10.37 10.40 -10.08
C ALA A 370 10.43 11.90 -10.31
N LYS A 371 9.25 12.54 -10.25
CA LYS A 371 9.15 14.00 -10.13
C LYS A 371 8.46 14.32 -8.80
N PRO A 372 9.21 14.76 -7.78
CA PRO A 372 8.64 15.09 -6.49
C PRO A 372 7.81 16.37 -6.55
N VAL A 373 6.70 16.36 -5.82
CA VAL A 373 5.88 17.54 -5.52
C VAL A 373 6.05 17.81 -4.04
N PHE A 374 6.67 18.95 -3.71
CA PHE A 374 6.86 19.37 -2.32
C PHE A 374 5.61 20.13 -1.87
N PRO A 375 4.81 19.58 -0.93
CA PRO A 375 3.59 20.25 -0.49
C PRO A 375 3.93 21.49 0.34
N SER A 376 3.16 22.57 0.14
CA SER A 376 3.32 23.81 0.94
C SER A 376 2.99 23.60 2.42
N ASN A 377 2.07 22.66 2.70
CA ASN A 377 1.68 22.24 4.04
C ASN A 377 1.55 20.71 4.08
N ILE A 378 1.92 20.10 5.19
CA ILE A 378 1.57 18.73 5.50
C ILE A 378 0.21 18.69 6.20
N SER A 379 -0.58 17.67 5.91
CA SER A 379 -1.81 17.43 6.67
C SER A 379 -1.45 17.07 8.11
N LEU A 380 -2.06 17.79 9.07
CA LEU A 380 -1.94 17.47 10.50
C LEU A 380 -2.95 16.38 10.92
N VAL A 381 -3.83 15.99 10.00
CA VAL A 381 -4.78 14.91 10.22
C VAL A 381 -4.12 13.67 9.66
N GLY A 382 -3.66 12.80 10.55
CA GLY A 382 -3.24 11.46 10.16
C GLY A 382 -4.37 10.74 9.45
N SER A 383 -4.06 9.68 8.73
CA SER A 383 -5.07 8.83 8.12
C SER A 383 -6.00 8.28 9.22
N VAL A 384 -7.19 8.81 9.29
CA VAL A 384 -8.27 8.31 10.14
C VAL A 384 -9.12 7.37 9.31
#